data_1cf058c3c6bd23dc9c83227bddd92cb8
#
_entry.id   1cf058c3c6bd23dc9c83227bddd92cb8
#
_cell.length_a   1.000
_cell.length_b   1.000
_cell.length_c   1.000
_cell.angle_alpha   90.00
_cell.angle_beta   90.00
_cell.angle_gamma   90.00
#
_symmetry.space_group_name_H-M   'P 1'
#
loop_
_entity.id
_entity.type
_entity.pdbx_description
1 polymer ?
#
loop_
_entity_poly.entity_id
_entity_poly.type
_entity_poly.pdbx_seq_one_letter_code
_entity_poly.pdbx_strand_id
1 'polypeptide(L)'
;MNKKRNSGYYNTKDKNTGNRNIGDFNTGHCNTGDWNTGDFNTGSCNTGNWNTGNYNTGYLNTGIPKITIFNKETDLSMQDIVFPEYFYRVNSLQWTYYQDMTSKEKKDNPDAEIVGGYLKKYTYHEAWRNAWDSATDEDRKLTLKLPNWDNEIFKEITGIDVEKELSQEESCKHESCEGYKYCPQCGEKL
;
A
#
# COMPACT_ATOMS: atom_id res chain seq x y z
N MET A 1 18.25 -18.13 16.63
CA MET A 1 16.99 -17.48 16.20
C MET A 1 16.38 -16.76 17.39
N ASN A 2 16.32 -15.44 17.37
CA ASN A 2 15.68 -14.67 18.44
C ASN A 2 14.16 -14.87 18.37
N LYS A 3 13.62 -15.67 19.28
CA LYS A 3 12.17 -15.71 19.51
C LYS A 3 11.72 -14.31 19.91
N LYS A 4 10.98 -13.63 19.09
CA LYS A 4 10.36 -12.34 19.44
C LYS A 4 9.27 -12.63 20.48
N ARG A 5 9.51 -12.12 21.69
CA ARG A 5 8.78 -12.50 22.90
C ARG A 5 7.30 -12.16 22.83
N ASN A 6 6.46 -13.11 23.18
CA ASN A 6 5.09 -12.85 23.58
C ASN A 6 5.07 -11.98 24.86
N SER A 7 4.12 -11.06 24.93
CA SER A 7 3.76 -10.37 26.18
C SER A 7 2.48 -11.04 26.70
N GLY A 8 2.54 -11.61 27.92
CA GLY A 8 1.42 -12.33 28.53
C GLY A 8 1.63 -13.84 28.62
N TYR A 9 0.56 -14.56 29.04
CA TYR A 9 0.64 -15.97 29.41
C TYR A 9 -0.16 -16.86 28.45
N TYR A 10 0.28 -18.13 28.36
CA TYR A 10 -0.41 -19.18 27.60
C TYR A 10 -0.57 -18.89 26.09
N ASN A 11 0.34 -18.12 25.51
CA ASN A 11 0.36 -17.87 24.09
C ASN A 11 1.12 -18.98 23.36
N THR A 12 0.61 -19.43 22.21
CA THR A 12 1.36 -20.23 21.25
C THR A 12 1.85 -19.36 20.10
N LYS A 13 2.96 -19.74 19.47
CA LYS A 13 3.67 -18.96 18.45
C LYS A 13 4.19 -17.60 18.95
N ASP A 14 4.40 -16.64 18.06
CA ASP A 14 5.22 -15.44 18.35
C ASP A 14 4.44 -14.13 18.26
N LYS A 15 4.99 -13.09 18.89
CA LYS A 15 4.52 -11.69 18.78
C LYS A 15 3.09 -11.42 19.25
N ASN A 16 2.58 -12.24 20.15
CA ASN A 16 1.29 -12.00 20.78
C ASN A 16 1.40 -11.06 21.97
N THR A 17 0.42 -10.19 22.14
CA THR A 17 0.22 -9.34 23.32
C THR A 17 -1.11 -9.71 23.97
N GLY A 18 -1.08 -10.04 25.28
CA GLY A 18 -2.24 -10.57 26.00
C GLY A 18 -2.12 -12.07 26.25
N ASN A 19 -3.22 -12.73 26.62
CA ASN A 19 -3.16 -14.11 27.12
C ASN A 19 -3.97 -15.09 26.25
N ARG A 20 -3.55 -16.35 26.24
CA ARG A 20 -4.27 -17.45 25.63
C ARG A 20 -4.52 -17.29 24.13
N ASN A 21 -3.58 -16.68 23.41
CA ASN A 21 -3.68 -16.58 21.96
C ASN A 21 -3.02 -17.78 21.29
N ILE A 22 -3.63 -18.26 20.22
CA ILE A 22 -3.13 -19.31 19.34
C ILE A 22 -2.91 -18.71 17.96
N GLY A 23 -1.65 -18.63 17.53
CA GLY A 23 -1.26 -17.97 16.29
C GLY A 23 -0.28 -16.83 16.52
N ASP A 24 -0.03 -16.04 15.49
CA ASP A 24 0.95 -14.96 15.49
C ASP A 24 0.29 -13.58 15.49
N PHE A 25 0.99 -12.60 16.06
CA PHE A 25 0.62 -11.19 15.99
C PHE A 25 -0.77 -10.83 16.55
N ASN A 26 -1.28 -11.57 17.51
CA ASN A 26 -2.54 -11.22 18.12
C ASN A 26 -2.35 -10.20 19.26
N THR A 27 -3.28 -9.26 19.36
CA THR A 27 -3.37 -8.31 20.48
C THR A 27 -4.72 -8.50 21.16
N GLY A 28 -4.70 -8.85 22.46
CA GLY A 28 -5.90 -9.17 23.24
C GLY A 28 -5.85 -10.60 23.77
N HIS A 29 -7.02 -11.17 24.08
CA HIS A 29 -7.10 -12.45 24.77
C HIS A 29 -7.91 -13.49 24.02
N CYS A 30 -7.50 -14.76 24.14
CA CYS A 30 -8.25 -15.90 23.65
C CYS A 30 -8.53 -15.86 22.13
N ASN A 31 -7.60 -15.33 21.33
CA ASN A 31 -7.74 -15.36 19.88
C ASN A 31 -7.14 -16.64 19.29
N THR A 32 -7.76 -17.16 18.24
CA THR A 32 -7.25 -18.28 17.45
C THR A 32 -7.10 -17.85 16.00
N GLY A 33 -5.90 -17.96 15.46
CA GLY A 33 -5.51 -17.42 14.15
C GLY A 33 -4.53 -16.29 14.29
N ASP A 34 -4.26 -15.58 13.20
CA ASP A 34 -3.18 -14.60 13.16
C ASP A 34 -3.74 -13.16 13.00
N TRP A 35 -2.99 -12.18 13.52
CA TRP A 35 -3.29 -10.76 13.30
C TRP A 35 -4.64 -10.26 13.85
N ASN A 36 -5.15 -10.85 14.92
CA ASN A 36 -6.37 -10.37 15.55
C ASN A 36 -6.08 -9.27 16.58
N THR A 37 -6.97 -8.28 16.62
CA THR A 37 -6.97 -7.23 17.65
C THR A 37 -8.31 -7.25 18.39
N GLY A 38 -8.29 -7.49 19.70
CA GLY A 38 -9.46 -7.69 20.54
C GLY A 38 -9.50 -9.11 21.13
N ASP A 39 -10.64 -9.52 21.63
CA ASP A 39 -10.76 -10.75 22.41
C ASP A 39 -11.67 -11.78 21.73
N PHE A 40 -11.39 -13.07 21.96
CA PHE A 40 -12.22 -14.20 21.57
C PHE A 40 -12.51 -14.28 20.06
N ASN A 41 -11.57 -13.85 19.21
CA ASN A 41 -11.72 -14.01 17.78
C ASN A 41 -11.19 -15.37 17.30
N THR A 42 -11.86 -15.93 16.29
CA THR A 42 -11.42 -17.14 15.57
C THR A 42 -11.29 -16.83 14.09
N GLY A 43 -10.13 -17.06 13.53
CA GLY A 43 -9.76 -16.66 12.17
C GLY A 43 -8.70 -15.57 12.20
N SER A 44 -8.49 -14.87 11.10
CA SER A 44 -7.38 -13.94 10.96
C SER A 44 -7.82 -12.54 10.59
N CYS A 45 -7.01 -11.55 11.00
CA CYS A 45 -7.23 -10.14 10.67
C CYS A 45 -8.56 -9.58 11.18
N ASN A 46 -9.03 -10.04 12.33
CA ASN A 46 -10.23 -9.50 12.94
C ASN A 46 -9.90 -8.36 13.90
N THR A 47 -10.77 -7.35 13.94
CA THR A 47 -10.70 -6.24 14.90
C THR A 47 -12.01 -6.14 15.68
N GLY A 48 -11.94 -6.22 17.00
CA GLY A 48 -13.10 -6.30 17.90
C GLY A 48 -13.20 -7.67 18.54
N ASN A 49 -14.38 -8.05 19.03
CA ASN A 49 -14.51 -9.25 19.87
C ASN A 49 -15.54 -10.23 19.32
N TRP A 50 -15.32 -11.52 19.64
CA TRP A 50 -16.22 -12.63 19.32
C TRP A 50 -16.50 -12.80 17.82
N ASN A 51 -15.58 -12.43 16.96
CA ASN A 51 -15.72 -12.64 15.52
C ASN A 51 -15.22 -14.04 15.11
N THR A 52 -15.89 -14.64 14.14
CA THR A 52 -15.50 -15.90 13.53
C THR A 52 -15.39 -15.73 12.01
N GLY A 53 -14.26 -16.11 11.45
CA GLY A 53 -13.90 -15.85 10.05
C GLY A 53 -12.78 -14.85 9.94
N ASN A 54 -12.59 -14.28 8.77
CA ASN A 54 -11.46 -13.39 8.51
C ASN A 54 -11.94 -11.98 8.18
N TYR A 55 -11.08 -10.98 8.51
CA TYR A 55 -11.28 -9.57 8.16
C TYR A 55 -12.54 -8.92 8.76
N ASN A 56 -13.11 -9.48 9.82
CA ASN A 56 -14.27 -8.89 10.47
C ASN A 56 -13.88 -7.70 11.37
N THR A 57 -14.75 -6.70 11.39
CA THR A 57 -14.62 -5.55 12.29
C THR A 57 -15.91 -5.41 13.12
N GLY A 58 -15.76 -5.19 14.44
CA GLY A 58 -16.86 -5.07 15.38
C GLY A 58 -17.06 -6.34 16.20
N TYR A 59 -18.31 -6.71 16.47
CA TYR A 59 -18.65 -7.76 17.42
C TYR A 59 -19.57 -8.80 16.81
N LEU A 60 -19.34 -10.08 17.13
CA LEU A 60 -20.22 -11.19 16.78
C LEU A 60 -20.44 -11.38 15.27
N ASN A 61 -19.47 -10.99 14.47
CA ASN A 61 -19.52 -11.19 13.02
C ASN A 61 -19.02 -12.57 12.62
N THR A 62 -19.53 -13.10 11.52
CA THR A 62 -19.15 -14.39 10.95
C THR A 62 -18.90 -14.29 9.46
N GLY A 63 -18.07 -15.21 8.94
CA GLY A 63 -17.82 -15.32 7.51
C GLY A 63 -16.72 -14.37 7.00
N ILE A 64 -16.85 -13.96 5.75
CA ILE A 64 -15.97 -13.01 5.09
C ILE A 64 -16.81 -11.76 4.79
N PRO A 65 -16.48 -10.60 5.38
CA PRO A 65 -17.27 -9.40 5.17
C PRO A 65 -17.12 -8.89 3.74
N LYS A 66 -18.19 -8.31 3.22
CA LYS A 66 -18.15 -7.48 2.01
C LYS A 66 -17.40 -6.19 2.31
N ILE A 67 -16.72 -5.65 1.32
CA ILE A 67 -15.91 -4.46 1.50
C ILE A 67 -16.61 -3.20 0.96
N THR A 68 -16.19 -2.08 1.52
CA THR A 68 -16.48 -0.75 0.99
C THR A 68 -15.25 -0.24 0.26
N ILE A 69 -15.41 0.24 -0.97
CA ILE A 69 -14.36 0.89 -1.75
C ILE A 69 -14.91 2.19 -2.36
N PHE A 70 -14.15 3.25 -2.32
CA PHE A 70 -14.58 4.61 -2.70
C PHE A 70 -15.89 5.01 -2.00
N ASN A 71 -15.97 4.77 -0.68
CA ASN A 71 -17.13 5.07 0.18
C ASN A 71 -18.44 4.38 -0.22
N LYS A 72 -18.41 3.39 -1.10
CA LYS A 72 -19.59 2.64 -1.56
C LYS A 72 -19.43 1.16 -1.26
N GLU A 73 -20.49 0.51 -0.80
CA GLU A 73 -20.53 -0.94 -0.56
C GLU A 73 -20.37 -1.72 -1.87
N THR A 74 -19.77 -2.89 -1.77
CA THR A 74 -19.63 -3.82 -2.87
C THR A 74 -20.20 -5.18 -2.50
N ASP A 75 -20.40 -6.04 -3.50
CA ASP A 75 -20.68 -7.47 -3.26
C ASP A 75 -19.39 -8.31 -3.13
N LEU A 76 -18.22 -7.66 -3.17
CA LEU A 76 -16.90 -8.28 -3.14
C LEU A 76 -16.37 -8.41 -1.72
N SER A 77 -15.54 -9.43 -1.51
CA SER A 77 -14.70 -9.55 -0.33
C SER A 77 -13.30 -9.02 -0.62
N MET A 78 -12.49 -8.88 0.42
CA MET A 78 -11.08 -8.45 0.30
C MET A 78 -10.24 -9.36 -0.63
N GLN A 79 -10.65 -10.61 -0.81
CA GLN A 79 -9.96 -11.59 -1.65
C GLN A 79 -10.30 -11.46 -3.14
N ASP A 80 -11.39 -10.79 -3.46
CA ASP A 80 -11.90 -10.66 -4.83
C ASP A 80 -11.32 -9.43 -5.56
N ILE A 81 -10.67 -8.51 -4.83
CA ILE A 81 -10.11 -7.30 -5.42
C ILE A 81 -8.66 -7.53 -5.84
N VAL A 82 -8.40 -7.17 -7.09
CA VAL A 82 -7.04 -7.09 -7.65
C VAL A 82 -6.69 -5.61 -7.80
N PHE A 83 -5.75 -5.16 -6.97
CA PHE A 83 -5.21 -3.81 -7.11
C PHE A 83 -4.08 -3.77 -8.14
N PRO A 84 -3.89 -2.64 -8.85
CA PRO A 84 -2.71 -2.42 -9.68
C PRO A 84 -1.41 -2.66 -8.90
N GLU A 85 -0.38 -3.18 -9.57
CA GLU A 85 0.88 -3.54 -8.89
C GLU A 85 1.57 -2.36 -8.21
N TYR A 86 1.45 -1.15 -8.78
CA TYR A 86 2.08 0.02 -8.20
C TYR A 86 1.53 0.39 -6.81
N PHE A 87 0.31 -0.03 -6.43
CA PHE A 87 -0.23 0.16 -5.08
C PHE A 87 0.67 -0.48 -4.02
N TYR A 88 1.27 -1.61 -4.32
CA TYR A 88 2.18 -2.34 -3.42
C TYR A 88 3.59 -1.76 -3.40
N ARG A 89 3.90 -0.81 -4.30
CA ARG A 89 5.19 -0.10 -4.36
C ARG A 89 5.17 1.24 -3.64
N VAL A 90 4.02 1.69 -3.13
CA VAL A 90 3.91 2.94 -2.37
C VAL A 90 4.76 2.83 -1.10
N ASN A 91 5.86 3.58 -1.06
CA ASN A 91 6.80 3.52 0.04
C ASN A 91 7.28 4.92 0.42
N SER A 92 7.02 5.32 1.66
CA SER A 92 7.45 6.61 2.20
C SER A 92 8.91 6.67 2.63
N LEU A 93 9.63 5.55 2.59
CA LEU A 93 11.04 5.44 2.98
C LEU A 93 11.82 4.68 1.92
N GLN A 94 12.79 5.33 1.28
CA GLN A 94 13.62 4.73 0.26
C GLN A 94 15.09 4.94 0.57
N TRP A 95 15.88 3.85 0.48
CA TRP A 95 17.32 3.98 0.56
C TRP A 95 17.86 4.64 -0.71
N THR A 96 18.61 5.75 -0.54
CA THR A 96 19.29 6.46 -1.63
C THR A 96 20.79 6.26 -1.44
N TYR A 97 21.45 5.64 -2.42
CA TYR A 97 22.89 5.43 -2.37
C TYR A 97 23.64 6.75 -2.52
N TYR A 98 24.79 6.87 -1.88
CA TYR A 98 25.60 8.09 -1.88
C TYR A 98 25.91 8.64 -3.26
N GLN A 99 26.16 7.75 -4.24
CA GLN A 99 26.41 8.12 -5.62
C GLN A 99 25.22 8.80 -6.31
N ASP A 100 24.00 8.44 -5.91
CA ASP A 100 22.73 8.94 -6.49
C ASP A 100 22.22 10.17 -5.76
N MET A 101 22.87 10.61 -4.68
CA MET A 101 22.50 11.76 -3.89
C MET A 101 22.87 13.08 -4.58
N THR A 102 21.95 14.04 -4.52
CA THR A 102 22.21 15.43 -4.93
C THR A 102 23.24 16.10 -3.99
N SER A 103 23.86 17.18 -4.45
CA SER A 103 24.80 17.96 -3.62
C SER A 103 24.16 18.48 -2.31
N LYS A 104 22.87 18.81 -2.36
CA LYS A 104 22.12 19.23 -1.19
C LYS A 104 21.93 18.07 -0.19
N GLU A 105 21.48 16.92 -0.69
CA GLU A 105 21.29 15.73 0.15
C GLU A 105 22.60 15.27 0.81
N LYS A 106 23.75 15.34 0.11
CA LYS A 106 25.06 15.05 0.67
C LYS A 106 25.45 16.02 1.80
N LYS A 107 25.12 17.30 1.63
CA LYS A 107 25.36 18.32 2.66
C LYS A 107 24.48 18.12 3.89
N ASP A 108 23.21 17.75 3.67
CA ASP A 108 22.24 17.55 4.74
C ASP A 108 22.45 16.21 5.50
N ASN A 109 23.20 15.27 4.90
CA ASN A 109 23.51 13.95 5.47
C ASN A 109 25.02 13.67 5.41
N PRO A 110 25.84 14.31 6.25
CA PRO A 110 27.31 14.23 6.15
C PRO A 110 27.88 12.81 6.35
N ASP A 111 27.18 11.96 7.12
CA ASP A 111 27.60 10.58 7.38
C ASP A 111 27.22 9.60 6.23
N ALA A 112 26.49 10.06 5.24
CA ALA A 112 26.00 9.22 4.13
C ALA A 112 27.15 8.61 3.31
N GLU A 113 28.29 9.27 3.20
CA GLU A 113 29.47 8.73 2.53
C GLU A 113 30.03 7.49 3.23
N ILE A 114 30.07 7.52 4.56
CA ILE A 114 30.61 6.44 5.38
C ILE A 114 29.70 5.21 5.36
N VAL A 115 28.37 5.44 5.42
CA VAL A 115 27.38 4.36 5.46
C VAL A 115 26.88 3.93 4.06
N GLY A 116 27.36 4.61 3.01
CA GLY A 116 27.03 4.30 1.61
C GLY A 116 25.72 4.87 1.11
N GLY A 117 25.05 5.75 1.86
CA GLY A 117 23.79 6.38 1.49
C GLY A 117 22.98 6.85 2.70
N TYR A 118 21.73 7.21 2.48
CA TYR A 118 20.80 7.61 3.53
C TYR A 118 19.37 7.12 3.25
N LEU A 119 18.52 7.14 4.28
CA LEU A 119 17.12 6.80 4.17
C LEU A 119 16.31 8.06 3.83
N LYS A 120 15.96 8.22 2.54
CA LYS A 120 15.13 9.31 2.07
C LYS A 120 13.69 9.11 2.50
N LYS A 121 13.10 10.15 3.06
CA LYS A 121 11.70 10.15 3.48
C LYS A 121 10.87 10.97 2.49
N TYR A 122 9.79 10.38 2.04
CA TYR A 122 8.78 11.00 1.19
C TYR A 122 7.51 11.29 1.97
N THR A 123 6.80 12.34 1.60
CA THR A 123 5.41 12.53 2.01
C THR A 123 4.53 11.44 1.41
N TYR A 124 3.31 11.30 1.92
CA TYR A 124 2.39 10.28 1.41
C TYR A 124 2.07 10.48 -0.09
N HIS A 125 1.81 11.71 -0.52
CA HIS A 125 1.56 12.02 -1.93
C HIS A 125 2.79 11.82 -2.82
N GLU A 126 4.00 12.15 -2.34
CA GLU A 126 5.23 11.86 -3.10
C GLU A 126 5.46 10.36 -3.25
N ALA A 127 5.16 9.56 -2.21
CA ALA A 127 5.28 8.12 -2.29
C ALA A 127 4.32 7.52 -3.33
N TRP A 128 3.07 8.02 -3.39
CA TRP A 128 2.12 7.64 -4.43
C TRP A 128 2.57 8.08 -5.81
N ARG A 129 3.07 9.31 -5.96
CA ARG A 129 3.61 9.82 -7.22
C ARG A 129 4.76 8.95 -7.73
N ASN A 130 5.73 8.63 -6.89
CA ASN A 130 6.85 7.77 -7.26
C ASN A 130 6.38 6.37 -7.72
N ALA A 131 5.40 5.80 -7.04
CA ALA A 131 4.82 4.52 -7.41
C ALA A 131 4.09 4.58 -8.77
N TRP A 132 3.29 5.62 -8.99
CA TRP A 132 2.59 5.90 -10.24
C TRP A 132 3.55 6.09 -11.41
N ASP A 133 4.57 6.94 -11.26
CA ASP A 133 5.56 7.24 -12.32
C ASP A 133 6.40 6.02 -12.70
N SER A 134 6.56 5.06 -11.78
CA SER A 134 7.26 3.78 -12.03
C SER A 134 6.35 2.68 -12.61
N ALA A 135 5.05 2.92 -12.72
CA ALA A 135 4.08 1.95 -13.23
C ALA A 135 4.07 1.91 -14.77
N THR A 136 3.69 0.77 -15.35
CA THR A 136 3.41 0.67 -16.77
C THR A 136 2.05 1.30 -17.10
N ASP A 137 1.82 1.67 -18.36
CA ASP A 137 0.54 2.24 -18.80
C ASP A 137 -0.61 1.27 -18.60
N GLU A 138 -0.36 -0.03 -18.80
CA GLU A 138 -1.35 -1.08 -18.54
C GLU A 138 -1.74 -1.14 -17.06
N ASP A 139 -0.75 -1.03 -16.17
CA ASP A 139 -0.96 -1.06 -14.73
C ASP A 139 -1.71 0.19 -14.25
N ARG A 140 -1.38 1.37 -14.79
CA ARG A 140 -2.11 2.63 -14.53
C ARG A 140 -3.58 2.54 -14.98
N LYS A 141 -3.85 2.00 -16.16
CA LYS A 141 -5.21 1.81 -16.70
C LYS A 141 -6.05 0.84 -15.87
N LEU A 142 -5.45 -0.10 -15.14
CA LEU A 142 -6.17 -0.98 -14.23
C LEU A 142 -6.84 -0.22 -13.09
N THR A 143 -6.33 0.96 -12.72
CA THR A 143 -6.93 1.81 -11.69
C THR A 143 -8.38 2.17 -12.01
N LEU A 144 -8.68 2.47 -13.28
CA LEU A 144 -10.04 2.79 -13.74
C LEU A 144 -11.01 1.59 -13.66
N LYS A 145 -10.50 0.37 -13.50
CA LYS A 145 -11.30 -0.86 -13.38
C LYS A 145 -11.60 -1.24 -11.94
N LEU A 146 -11.12 -0.48 -10.98
CA LEU A 146 -11.44 -0.72 -9.57
C LEU A 146 -12.96 -0.58 -9.34
N PRO A 147 -13.54 -1.43 -8.50
CA PRO A 147 -14.97 -1.36 -8.18
C PRO A 147 -15.34 0.03 -7.64
N ASN A 148 -16.47 0.56 -8.06
CA ASN A 148 -16.98 1.87 -7.63
C ASN A 148 -16.00 3.03 -7.90
N TRP A 149 -15.14 2.92 -8.89
CA TRP A 149 -14.12 3.91 -9.21
C TRP A 149 -14.62 5.35 -9.05
N ASP A 150 -13.81 6.18 -8.40
CA ASP A 150 -14.10 7.58 -8.14
C ASP A 150 -12.79 8.38 -8.17
N ASN A 151 -12.58 9.12 -9.26
CA ASN A 151 -11.36 9.89 -9.51
C ASN A 151 -11.10 10.96 -8.45
N GLU A 152 -12.16 11.61 -7.94
CA GLU A 152 -12.00 12.70 -6.98
C GLU A 152 -11.56 12.16 -5.62
N ILE A 153 -12.14 11.04 -5.17
CA ILE A 153 -11.70 10.38 -3.93
C ILE A 153 -10.27 9.87 -4.08
N PHE A 154 -9.93 9.26 -5.22
CA PHE A 154 -8.58 8.77 -5.46
C PHE A 154 -7.56 9.92 -5.45
N LYS A 155 -7.89 11.03 -6.11
CA LYS A 155 -7.07 12.24 -6.15
C LYS A 155 -6.91 12.87 -4.76
N GLU A 156 -7.96 12.92 -3.95
CA GLU A 156 -7.89 13.40 -2.57
C GLU A 156 -6.89 12.58 -1.74
N ILE A 157 -6.93 11.25 -1.88
CA ILE A 157 -6.07 10.33 -1.12
C ILE A 157 -4.62 10.36 -1.63
N THR A 158 -4.41 10.33 -2.93
CA THR A 158 -3.09 10.07 -3.54
C THR A 158 -2.40 11.31 -4.13
N GLY A 159 -3.17 12.36 -4.41
CA GLY A 159 -2.72 13.53 -5.15
C GLY A 159 -2.67 13.33 -6.67
N ILE A 160 -3.13 12.19 -7.20
CA ILE A 160 -3.05 11.80 -8.61
C ILE A 160 -4.43 11.92 -9.26
N ASP A 161 -4.54 12.68 -10.34
CA ASP A 161 -5.72 12.80 -11.19
C ASP A 161 -5.59 11.85 -12.37
N VAL A 162 -6.05 10.61 -12.17
CA VAL A 162 -5.86 9.51 -13.13
C VAL A 162 -6.49 9.80 -14.48
N GLU A 163 -7.74 10.32 -14.48
CA GLU A 163 -8.47 10.60 -15.71
C GLU A 163 -7.77 11.68 -16.53
N LYS A 164 -7.27 12.71 -15.87
CA LYS A 164 -6.52 13.79 -16.54
C LYS A 164 -5.20 13.28 -17.10
N GLU A 165 -4.44 12.50 -16.34
CA GLU A 165 -3.12 12.02 -16.76
C GLU A 165 -3.24 11.04 -17.94
N LEU A 166 -4.15 10.07 -17.88
CA LEU A 166 -4.36 9.12 -18.98
C LEU A 166 -4.96 9.79 -20.23
N SER A 167 -5.82 10.81 -20.10
CA SER A 167 -6.33 11.54 -21.25
C SER A 167 -5.26 12.37 -21.97
N GLN A 168 -4.25 12.87 -21.24
CA GLN A 168 -3.12 13.59 -21.83
C GLN A 168 -2.20 12.63 -22.61
N GLU A 169 -1.98 11.41 -22.11
CA GLU A 169 -1.23 10.37 -22.81
C GLU A 169 -1.92 9.96 -24.13
N GLU A 170 -3.24 9.79 -24.13
CA GLU A 170 -4.00 9.45 -25.35
C GLU A 170 -4.06 10.58 -26.39
N SER A 171 -3.94 11.85 -25.96
CA SER A 171 -3.99 13.01 -26.87
C SER A 171 -2.68 13.25 -27.61
N CYS A 172 -1.58 12.60 -27.20
CA CYS A 172 -0.29 12.77 -27.86
C CYS A 172 -0.22 11.89 -29.12
N LYS A 173 -0.76 12.41 -30.25
CA LYS A 173 -0.77 11.68 -31.53
C LYS A 173 0.56 11.69 -32.29
N HIS A 174 1.62 12.23 -31.69
CA HIS A 174 2.97 12.37 -32.31
C HIS A 174 3.00 13.11 -33.66
N GLU A 175 1.88 13.74 -34.06
CA GLU A 175 1.72 14.38 -35.38
C GLU A 175 2.69 15.55 -35.62
N SER A 176 3.24 16.11 -34.54
CA SER A 176 4.20 17.23 -34.58
C SER A 176 5.62 16.87 -34.15
N CYS A 177 5.96 15.59 -34.11
CA CYS A 177 7.23 15.10 -33.56
C CYS A 177 8.27 14.69 -34.63
N GLU A 178 8.05 15.03 -35.88
CA GLU A 178 9.03 14.74 -36.95
C GLU A 178 10.39 15.40 -36.66
N GLY A 179 11.43 14.56 -36.63
CA GLY A 179 12.81 15.00 -36.36
C GLY A 179 13.23 14.97 -34.88
N TYR A 180 12.35 14.61 -33.97
CA TYR A 180 12.70 14.40 -32.56
C TYR A 180 12.92 12.90 -32.27
N LYS A 181 13.87 12.61 -31.40
CA LYS A 181 14.14 11.23 -30.91
C LYS A 181 13.14 10.80 -29.82
N TYR A 182 12.55 11.78 -29.16
CA TYR A 182 11.54 11.62 -28.12
C TYR A 182 10.47 12.69 -28.30
N CYS A 183 9.22 12.35 -28.07
CA CYS A 183 8.14 13.31 -28.14
C CYS A 183 8.30 14.42 -27.06
N PRO A 184 8.33 15.71 -27.43
CA PRO A 184 8.49 16.80 -26.48
C PRO A 184 7.27 17.00 -25.56
N GLN A 185 6.12 16.38 -25.89
CA GLN A 185 4.88 16.50 -25.12
C GLN A 185 4.71 15.39 -24.09
N CYS A 186 5.01 14.14 -24.45
CA CYS A 186 4.83 12.98 -23.56
C CYS A 186 6.14 12.27 -23.19
N GLY A 187 7.28 12.64 -23.82
CA GLY A 187 8.58 12.04 -23.54
C GLY A 187 8.79 10.66 -24.18
N GLU A 188 7.80 10.13 -24.92
CA GLU A 188 7.90 8.82 -25.55
C GLU A 188 8.93 8.80 -26.68
N LYS A 189 9.64 7.68 -26.83
CA LYS A 189 10.63 7.48 -27.89
C LYS A 189 9.90 7.23 -29.21
N LEU A 190 10.19 8.07 -30.22
CA LEU A 190 9.64 8.02 -31.57
C LEU A 190 10.39 7.06 -32.47
#